data_68d4b555b4b6c043637c98b7ef81c49f
#
_entry.id   68d4b555b4b6c043637c98b7ef81c49f
#
_cell.length_a   1.000
_cell.length_b   1.000
_cell.length_c   1.000
_cell.angle_alpha   90.00
_cell.angle_beta   90.00
_cell.angle_gamma   90.00
#
_symmetry.space_group_name_H-M   'P 1'
#
loop_
_entity.id
_entity.type
_entity.pdbx_description
1 polymer ?
#
loop_
_entity_poly.entity_id
_entity_poly.type
_entity_poly.pdbx_seq_one_letter_code
_entity_poly.pdbx_strand_id
1 'polypeptide(L)'
;MLLNENNVQEILVKPAQTKAVFIYFFVDAPECEKATLAVKQAIPVDNDYVSLVEADVNTPVGQAVAAQLGLQSVPTLVVLQNSTPVDGAQGSEIETKVFEMVKKYQPTEADNLMREALTSEASGNLADALLLANKAYNIEPNRLDIKFIYARLCIKTKNLEKAHELLDNPGREEQNSQEYKDLI
;
A
#
# COMPACT_ATOMS: atom_id res chain seq x y z
N MET A 1 16.77 3.73 -5.62
CA MET A 1 17.82 4.49 -4.88
C MET A 1 18.83 3.50 -4.32
N LEU A 2 20.15 3.77 -4.42
CA LEU A 2 21.18 2.87 -3.88
C LEU A 2 21.38 3.12 -2.37
N LEU A 3 21.41 2.04 -1.58
CA LEU A 3 21.65 2.07 -0.13
C LEU A 3 23.11 2.45 0.17
N ASN A 4 23.31 3.39 1.09
CA ASN A 4 24.64 3.85 1.53
C ASN A 4 24.60 4.34 2.99
N GLU A 5 25.77 4.70 3.56
CA GLU A 5 25.89 5.15 4.95
C GLU A 5 25.08 6.42 5.27
N ASN A 6 24.85 7.28 4.29
CA ASN A 6 24.16 8.56 4.50
C ASN A 6 22.64 8.40 4.52
N ASN A 7 22.10 7.37 3.84
CA ASN A 7 20.65 7.19 3.69
C ASN A 7 20.08 5.98 4.45
N VAL A 8 20.92 5.10 4.97
CA VAL A 8 20.47 3.87 5.65
C VAL A 8 19.55 4.15 6.84
N GLN A 9 19.87 5.15 7.65
CA GLN A 9 19.03 5.51 8.81
C GLN A 9 17.68 6.11 8.38
N GLU A 10 17.68 6.94 7.34
CA GLU A 10 16.45 7.52 6.82
C GLU A 10 15.53 6.44 6.24
N ILE A 11 16.09 5.48 5.51
CA ILE A 11 15.36 4.40 4.87
C ILE A 11 14.82 3.38 5.88
N LEU A 12 15.63 3.00 6.89
CA LEU A 12 15.28 1.93 7.83
C LEU A 12 14.59 2.44 9.10
N VAL A 13 14.91 3.67 9.55
CA VAL A 13 14.48 4.19 10.85
C VAL A 13 13.35 5.23 10.71
N LYS A 14 13.26 5.92 9.58
CA LYS A 14 12.24 6.92 9.28
C LYS A 14 11.41 6.57 8.04
N PRO A 15 10.91 5.35 7.88
CA PRO A 15 9.97 5.10 6.79
C PRO A 15 8.73 5.97 7.03
N ALA A 16 8.24 6.62 5.99
CA ALA A 16 6.90 7.20 6.04
C ALA A 16 5.95 6.10 6.50
N GLN A 17 5.16 6.35 7.54
CA GLN A 17 4.30 5.35 8.20
C GLN A 17 3.31 4.65 7.26
N THR A 18 3.20 5.12 6.03
CA THR A 18 2.26 4.63 5.01
C THR A 18 2.93 4.03 3.77
N LYS A 19 4.25 4.20 3.62
CA LYS A 19 4.97 3.79 2.41
C LYS A 19 5.61 2.41 2.58
N ALA A 20 5.40 1.53 1.59
CA ALA A 20 6.10 0.25 1.53
C ALA A 20 7.50 0.45 0.90
N VAL A 21 8.54 0.08 1.62
CA VAL A 21 9.94 0.15 1.16
C VAL A 21 10.38 -1.22 0.70
N PHE A 22 10.61 -1.37 -0.60
CA PHE A 22 11.15 -2.57 -1.22
C PHE A 22 12.68 -2.48 -1.20
N ILE A 23 13.33 -3.33 -0.43
CA ILE A 23 14.80 -3.40 -0.39
C ILE A 23 15.23 -4.61 -1.19
N TYR A 24 15.93 -4.38 -2.28
CA TYR A 24 16.46 -5.40 -3.15
C TYR A 24 17.95 -5.61 -2.89
N PHE A 25 18.29 -6.76 -2.32
CA PHE A 25 19.67 -7.19 -2.03
C PHE A 25 20.22 -7.96 -3.21
N PHE A 26 21.36 -7.53 -3.72
CA PHE A 26 21.99 -8.11 -4.91
C PHE A 26 23.52 -8.07 -4.84
N VAL A 27 24.15 -8.78 -5.77
CA VAL A 27 25.53 -8.60 -6.19
C VAL A 27 25.56 -8.35 -7.69
N ASP A 28 26.62 -7.75 -8.18
CA ASP A 28 26.85 -7.61 -9.63
C ASP A 28 27.30 -8.94 -10.22
N ALA A 29 26.33 -9.83 -10.49
CA ALA A 29 26.56 -11.18 -10.99
C ALA A 29 25.36 -11.62 -11.87
N PRO A 30 25.60 -12.53 -12.85
CA PRO A 30 24.58 -13.00 -13.78
C PRO A 30 23.33 -13.58 -13.10
N GLU A 31 23.48 -14.17 -11.92
CA GLU A 31 22.38 -14.74 -11.14
C GLU A 31 21.37 -13.68 -10.68
N CYS A 32 21.79 -12.41 -10.56
CA CYS A 32 20.94 -11.31 -10.14
C CYS A 32 20.32 -10.52 -11.30
N GLU A 33 20.81 -10.67 -12.54
CA GLU A 33 20.41 -9.82 -13.67
C GLU A 33 18.90 -9.82 -13.93
N LYS A 34 18.27 -11.01 -13.99
CA LYS A 34 16.84 -11.13 -14.28
C LYS A 34 15.99 -10.54 -13.16
N ALA A 35 16.34 -10.85 -11.91
CA ALA A 35 15.66 -10.29 -10.74
C ALA A 35 15.81 -8.77 -10.68
N THR A 36 17.01 -8.24 -10.96
CA THR A 36 17.27 -6.79 -11.05
C THR A 36 16.37 -6.12 -12.08
N LEU A 37 16.27 -6.75 -13.27
CA LEU A 37 15.41 -6.21 -14.34
C LEU A 37 13.93 -6.21 -13.94
N ALA A 38 13.44 -7.31 -13.37
CA ALA A 38 12.05 -7.45 -12.91
C ALA A 38 11.70 -6.41 -11.83
N VAL A 39 12.57 -6.23 -10.83
CA VAL A 39 12.37 -5.26 -9.75
C VAL A 39 12.33 -3.83 -10.29
N LYS A 40 13.24 -3.45 -11.18
CA LYS A 40 13.26 -2.12 -11.81
C LYS A 40 12.06 -1.87 -12.73
N GLN A 41 11.55 -2.91 -13.38
CA GLN A 41 10.33 -2.80 -14.19
C GLN A 41 9.07 -2.68 -13.32
N ALA A 42 9.02 -3.39 -12.19
CA ALA A 42 7.89 -3.34 -11.28
C ALA A 42 7.79 -2.00 -10.52
N ILE A 43 8.94 -1.40 -10.18
CA ILE A 43 9.03 -0.11 -9.46
C ILE A 43 9.97 0.83 -10.24
N PRO A 44 9.52 1.36 -11.39
CA PRO A 44 10.36 2.22 -12.23
C PRO A 44 10.62 3.58 -11.59
N VAL A 45 9.71 4.08 -10.77
CA VAL A 45 9.80 5.37 -10.07
C VAL A 45 9.20 5.24 -8.68
N ASP A 46 9.87 5.82 -7.69
CA ASP A 46 9.34 5.96 -6.34
C ASP A 46 8.11 6.87 -6.33
N ASN A 47 7.12 6.49 -5.53
CA ASN A 47 5.89 7.27 -5.36
C ASN A 47 5.49 7.33 -3.87
N ASP A 48 4.31 7.84 -3.56
CA ASP A 48 3.83 8.00 -2.19
C ASP A 48 3.52 6.66 -1.48
N TYR A 49 3.40 5.56 -2.21
CA TYR A 49 2.99 4.25 -1.71
C TYR A 49 4.12 3.22 -1.67
N VAL A 50 5.00 3.26 -2.66
CA VAL A 50 6.11 2.32 -2.80
C VAL A 50 7.41 3.03 -3.12
N SER A 51 8.53 2.52 -2.61
CA SER A 51 9.88 2.94 -2.98
C SER A 51 10.80 1.74 -3.12
N LEU A 52 11.77 1.88 -4.03
CA LEU A 52 12.81 0.87 -4.27
C LEU A 52 14.15 1.34 -3.71
N VAL A 53 14.73 0.52 -2.87
CA VAL A 53 16.10 0.63 -2.37
C VAL A 53 16.91 -0.55 -2.87
N GLU A 54 18.00 -0.28 -3.57
CA GLU A 54 18.93 -1.29 -4.06
C GLU A 54 20.10 -1.39 -3.07
N ALA A 55 20.35 -2.58 -2.52
CA ALA A 55 21.38 -2.88 -1.52
C ALA A 55 22.41 -3.84 -2.10
N ASP A 56 23.56 -3.33 -2.51
CA ASP A 56 24.69 -4.16 -2.89
C ASP A 56 25.35 -4.76 -1.64
N VAL A 57 25.28 -6.09 -1.49
CA VAL A 57 25.82 -6.80 -0.33
C VAL A 57 27.35 -6.89 -0.33
N ASN A 58 28.04 -6.44 -1.38
CA ASN A 58 29.48 -6.25 -1.37
C ASN A 58 29.90 -4.97 -0.62
N THR A 59 28.96 -4.06 -0.35
CA THR A 59 29.21 -2.86 0.45
C THR A 59 29.06 -3.16 1.94
N PRO A 60 29.82 -2.48 2.83
CA PRO A 60 29.68 -2.68 4.29
C PRO A 60 28.27 -2.44 4.79
N VAL A 61 27.56 -1.43 4.26
CA VAL A 61 26.19 -1.10 4.64
C VAL A 61 25.20 -2.14 4.15
N GLY A 62 25.29 -2.56 2.88
CA GLY A 62 24.44 -3.62 2.33
C GLY A 62 24.60 -4.93 3.09
N GLN A 63 25.85 -5.31 3.42
CA GLN A 63 26.14 -6.50 4.20
C GLN A 63 25.58 -6.41 5.63
N ALA A 64 25.74 -5.27 6.30
CA ALA A 64 25.24 -5.07 7.65
C ALA A 64 23.70 -5.15 7.71
N VAL A 65 23.00 -4.54 6.75
CA VAL A 65 21.53 -4.57 6.68
C VAL A 65 21.04 -5.97 6.32
N ALA A 66 21.69 -6.65 5.39
CA ALA A 66 21.37 -8.05 5.05
C ALA A 66 21.51 -8.97 6.27
N ALA A 67 22.60 -8.84 7.03
CA ALA A 67 22.82 -9.60 8.26
C ALA A 67 21.76 -9.27 9.34
N GLN A 68 21.39 -8.01 9.52
CA GLN A 68 20.37 -7.60 10.47
C GLN A 68 18.99 -8.20 10.13
N LEU A 69 18.67 -8.32 8.83
CA LEU A 69 17.43 -8.94 8.35
C LEU A 69 17.52 -10.48 8.28
N GLY A 70 18.68 -11.07 8.63
CA GLY A 70 18.88 -12.51 8.63
C GLY A 70 18.94 -13.15 7.24
N LEU A 71 19.32 -12.39 6.21
CA LEU A 71 19.37 -12.88 4.83
C LEU A 71 20.55 -13.83 4.65
N GLN A 72 20.32 -14.93 3.91
CA GLN A 72 21.32 -15.98 3.70
C GLN A 72 21.79 -16.07 2.25
N SER A 73 21.09 -15.45 1.33
CA SER A 73 21.38 -15.51 -0.10
C SER A 73 20.94 -14.26 -0.85
N VAL A 74 21.48 -14.06 -2.03
CA VAL A 74 21.05 -13.04 -3.00
C VAL A 74 20.79 -13.72 -4.35
N PRO A 75 19.90 -13.20 -5.20
CA PRO A 75 19.09 -12.01 -4.97
C PRO A 75 17.96 -12.24 -3.94
N THR A 76 17.70 -11.24 -3.09
CA THR A 76 16.58 -11.26 -2.14
C THR A 76 15.88 -9.92 -2.14
N LEU A 77 14.55 -9.93 -2.17
CA LEU A 77 13.68 -8.77 -2.05
C LEU A 77 12.96 -8.83 -0.71
N VAL A 78 13.01 -7.75 0.07
CA VAL A 78 12.30 -7.62 1.35
C VAL A 78 11.44 -6.38 1.28
N VAL A 79 10.20 -6.48 1.76
CA VAL A 79 9.28 -5.34 1.88
C VAL A 79 9.17 -4.94 3.34
N LEU A 80 9.47 -3.68 3.64
CA LEU A 80 9.29 -3.10 4.96
C LEU A 80 8.07 -2.18 4.99
N GLN A 81 7.25 -2.32 6.03
CA GLN A 81 6.27 -1.31 6.46
C GLN A 81 6.53 -0.96 7.92
N ASN A 82 6.57 0.33 8.24
CA ASN A 82 6.88 0.81 9.59
C ASN A 82 8.15 0.16 10.17
N SER A 83 9.21 0.07 9.35
CA SER A 83 10.50 -0.57 9.69
C SER A 83 10.41 -2.07 10.02
N THR A 84 9.30 -2.72 9.73
CA THR A 84 9.09 -4.15 9.98
C THR A 84 9.01 -4.90 8.66
N PRO A 85 9.74 -6.01 8.49
CA PRO A 85 9.57 -6.89 7.34
C PRO A 85 8.17 -7.50 7.32
N VAL A 86 7.44 -7.30 6.20
CA VAL A 86 6.05 -7.75 6.05
C VAL A 86 5.88 -8.71 4.88
N ASP A 87 6.82 -8.70 3.92
CA ASP A 87 6.76 -9.55 2.73
C ASP A 87 8.17 -9.73 2.16
N GLY A 88 8.36 -10.72 1.27
CA GLY A 88 9.64 -10.95 0.61
C GLY A 88 9.61 -12.06 -0.43
N ALA A 89 10.67 -12.10 -1.26
CA ALA A 89 10.92 -13.13 -2.27
C ALA A 89 12.41 -13.35 -2.45
N GLN A 90 12.81 -14.55 -2.85
CA GLN A 90 14.22 -14.92 -3.04
C GLN A 90 14.47 -15.58 -4.40
N GLY A 91 15.65 -15.38 -4.95
CA GLY A 91 16.08 -16.01 -6.19
C GLY A 91 15.13 -15.75 -7.35
N SER A 92 14.80 -16.80 -8.10
CA SER A 92 13.92 -16.72 -9.26
C SER A 92 12.44 -16.39 -8.93
N GLU A 93 12.02 -16.53 -7.68
CA GLU A 93 10.65 -16.13 -7.27
C GLU A 93 10.42 -14.62 -7.41
N ILE A 94 11.48 -13.82 -7.33
CA ILE A 94 11.38 -12.36 -7.48
C ILE A 94 10.78 -12.01 -8.84
N GLU A 95 11.22 -12.67 -9.92
CA GLU A 95 10.76 -12.40 -11.29
C GLU A 95 9.24 -12.55 -11.44
N THR A 96 8.66 -13.53 -10.74
CA THR A 96 7.23 -13.85 -10.84
C THR A 96 6.37 -13.11 -9.82
N LYS A 97 6.90 -12.87 -8.61
CA LYS A 97 6.13 -12.33 -7.48
C LYS A 97 6.18 -10.80 -7.36
N VAL A 98 7.25 -10.15 -7.84
CA VAL A 98 7.47 -8.71 -7.58
C VAL A 98 6.32 -7.84 -8.05
N PHE A 99 5.73 -8.14 -9.21
CA PHE A 99 4.61 -7.34 -9.75
C PHE A 99 3.35 -7.44 -8.90
N GLU A 100 3.04 -8.64 -8.38
CA GLU A 100 1.90 -8.84 -7.47
C GLU A 100 2.16 -8.20 -6.10
N MET A 101 3.39 -8.32 -5.60
CA MET A 101 3.81 -7.68 -4.36
C MET A 101 3.66 -6.15 -4.45
N VAL A 102 4.10 -5.54 -5.55
CA VAL A 102 3.97 -4.09 -5.75
C VAL A 102 2.50 -3.66 -5.80
N LYS A 103 1.64 -4.41 -6.51
CA LYS A 103 0.20 -4.14 -6.56
C LYS A 103 -0.47 -4.14 -5.18
N LYS A 104 -0.03 -5.03 -4.29
CA LYS A 104 -0.56 -5.15 -2.93
C LYS A 104 -0.37 -3.87 -2.10
N TYR A 105 0.67 -3.09 -2.40
CA TYR A 105 1.02 -1.87 -1.68
C TYR A 105 0.70 -0.58 -2.45
N GLN A 106 0.15 -0.69 -3.64
CA GLN A 106 -0.38 0.46 -4.39
C GLN A 106 -1.86 0.67 -4.09
N PRO A 107 -2.37 1.91 -4.17
CA PRO A 107 -3.78 2.16 -3.99
C PRO A 107 -4.58 1.46 -5.09
N THR A 108 -5.69 0.87 -4.69
CA THR A 108 -6.65 0.31 -5.63
C THR A 108 -7.41 1.43 -6.36
N GLU A 109 -8.16 1.09 -7.40
CA GLU A 109 -9.06 2.04 -8.06
C GLU A 109 -10.09 2.59 -7.06
N ALA A 110 -10.60 1.75 -6.15
CA ALA A 110 -11.52 2.17 -5.10
C ALA A 110 -10.88 3.17 -4.14
N ASP A 111 -9.60 2.98 -3.75
CA ASP A 111 -8.85 3.93 -2.92
C ASP A 111 -8.71 5.30 -3.59
N ASN A 112 -8.40 5.32 -4.89
CA ASN A 112 -8.29 6.54 -5.66
C ASN A 112 -9.62 7.29 -5.73
N LEU A 113 -10.71 6.58 -6.04
CA LEU A 113 -12.06 7.14 -6.06
C LEU A 113 -12.48 7.68 -4.70
N MET A 114 -12.14 6.99 -3.60
CA MET A 114 -12.45 7.46 -2.25
C MET A 114 -11.67 8.72 -1.88
N ARG A 115 -10.40 8.82 -2.26
CA ARG A 115 -9.61 10.03 -2.04
C ARG A 115 -10.19 11.23 -2.81
N GLU A 116 -10.61 11.03 -4.06
CA GLU A 116 -11.29 12.05 -4.85
C GLU A 116 -12.64 12.42 -4.24
N ALA A 117 -13.41 11.44 -3.74
CA ALA A 117 -14.67 11.68 -3.06
C ALA A 117 -14.51 12.56 -1.82
N LEU A 118 -13.51 12.28 -0.97
CA LEU A 118 -13.21 13.07 0.22
C LEU A 118 -12.74 14.50 -0.14
N THR A 119 -11.97 14.64 -1.21
CA THR A 119 -11.56 15.96 -1.72
C THR A 119 -12.77 16.77 -2.22
N SER A 120 -13.68 16.14 -2.96
CA SER A 120 -14.92 16.76 -3.44
C SER A 120 -15.84 17.15 -2.27
N GLU A 121 -15.95 16.28 -1.24
CA GLU A 121 -16.69 16.58 -0.01
C GLU A 121 -16.12 17.81 0.70
N ALA A 122 -14.80 17.87 0.87
CA ALA A 122 -14.12 19.00 1.51
C ALA A 122 -14.30 20.32 0.73
N SER A 123 -14.43 20.24 -0.59
CA SER A 123 -14.71 21.39 -1.47
C SER A 123 -16.19 21.77 -1.51
N GLY A 124 -17.06 21.05 -0.78
CA GLY A 124 -18.51 21.30 -0.75
C GLY A 124 -19.28 20.69 -1.93
N ASN A 125 -18.62 19.98 -2.84
CA ASN A 125 -19.26 19.31 -3.98
C ASN A 125 -19.77 17.92 -3.57
N LEU A 126 -20.88 17.91 -2.81
CA LEU A 126 -21.47 16.67 -2.28
C LEU A 126 -22.01 15.74 -3.36
N ALA A 127 -22.43 16.26 -4.51
CA ALA A 127 -22.96 15.44 -5.60
C ALA A 127 -21.86 14.58 -6.24
N ASP A 128 -20.69 15.18 -6.54
CA ASP A 128 -19.55 14.44 -7.06
C ASP A 128 -18.98 13.49 -6.00
N ALA A 129 -18.89 13.92 -4.74
CA ALA A 129 -18.43 13.06 -3.64
C ALA A 129 -19.29 11.80 -3.54
N LEU A 130 -20.61 11.94 -3.60
CA LEU A 130 -21.55 10.82 -3.57
C LEU A 130 -21.38 9.88 -4.77
N LEU A 131 -21.22 10.42 -5.97
CA LEU A 131 -21.01 9.64 -7.19
C LEU A 131 -19.71 8.81 -7.12
N LEU A 132 -18.62 9.42 -6.67
CA LEU A 132 -17.31 8.78 -6.54
C LEU A 132 -17.33 7.68 -5.46
N ALA A 133 -17.94 7.95 -4.30
CA ALA A 133 -18.10 6.96 -3.24
C ALA A 133 -18.97 5.77 -3.67
N ASN A 134 -20.03 6.01 -4.43
CA ASN A 134 -20.86 4.95 -5.01
C ASN A 134 -20.04 4.07 -5.98
N LYS A 135 -19.22 4.67 -6.85
CA LYS A 135 -18.34 3.90 -7.75
C LYS A 135 -17.36 3.04 -6.96
N ALA A 136 -16.69 3.61 -5.94
CA ALA A 136 -15.77 2.88 -5.09
C ALA A 136 -16.45 1.70 -4.38
N TYR A 137 -17.64 1.92 -3.83
CA TYR A 137 -18.44 0.88 -3.19
C TYR A 137 -18.82 -0.26 -4.14
N ASN A 138 -19.15 0.06 -5.40
CA ASN A 138 -19.46 -0.97 -6.40
C ASN A 138 -18.24 -1.82 -6.79
N ILE A 139 -17.03 -1.27 -6.68
CA ILE A 139 -15.76 -2.01 -6.93
C ILE A 139 -15.43 -2.91 -5.75
N GLU A 140 -15.51 -2.39 -4.51
CA GLU A 140 -15.13 -3.10 -3.28
C GLU A 140 -16.25 -3.04 -2.22
N PRO A 141 -17.39 -3.74 -2.42
CA PRO A 141 -18.57 -3.59 -1.56
C PRO A 141 -18.40 -4.10 -0.13
N ASN A 142 -17.40 -4.95 0.10
CA ASN A 142 -17.12 -5.54 1.42
C ASN A 142 -16.18 -4.67 2.28
N ARG A 143 -15.69 -3.55 1.75
CA ARG A 143 -14.84 -2.64 2.51
C ARG A 143 -15.68 -1.71 3.37
N LEU A 144 -15.54 -1.85 4.68
CA LEU A 144 -16.33 -1.11 5.66
C LEU A 144 -16.07 0.39 5.65
N ASP A 145 -14.81 0.80 5.47
CA ASP A 145 -14.44 2.21 5.35
C ASP A 145 -15.15 2.90 4.18
N ILE A 146 -15.18 2.26 3.02
CA ILE A 146 -15.90 2.76 1.84
C ILE A 146 -17.40 2.81 2.09
N LYS A 147 -17.97 1.73 2.65
CA LYS A 147 -19.40 1.62 2.97
C LYS A 147 -19.86 2.73 3.90
N PHE A 148 -19.11 3.01 4.97
CA PHE A 148 -19.48 4.03 5.96
C PHE A 148 -19.35 5.45 5.41
N ILE A 149 -18.30 5.74 4.63
CA ILE A 149 -18.16 7.04 3.97
C ILE A 149 -19.31 7.25 2.97
N TYR A 150 -19.67 6.23 2.19
CA TYR A 150 -20.79 6.31 1.25
C TYR A 150 -22.12 6.53 1.97
N ALA A 151 -22.39 5.78 3.06
CA ALA A 151 -23.59 5.97 3.88
C ALA A 151 -23.65 7.39 4.46
N ARG A 152 -22.54 7.90 5.01
CA ARG A 152 -22.44 9.28 5.51
C ARG A 152 -22.75 10.33 4.43
N LEU A 153 -22.24 10.14 3.23
CA LEU A 153 -22.54 11.04 2.09
C LEU A 153 -24.00 10.95 1.67
N CYS A 154 -24.61 9.75 1.71
CA CYS A 154 -26.03 9.57 1.48
C CYS A 154 -26.87 10.36 2.50
N ILE A 155 -26.53 10.31 3.79
CA ILE A 155 -27.19 11.08 4.84
C ILE A 155 -27.04 12.59 4.58
N LYS A 156 -25.84 13.07 4.28
CA LYS A 156 -25.56 14.50 3.99
C LYS A 156 -26.33 15.01 2.79
N THR A 157 -26.55 14.18 1.78
CA THR A 157 -27.30 14.53 0.57
C THR A 157 -28.80 14.23 0.67
N LYS A 158 -29.28 13.80 1.86
CA LYS A 158 -30.68 13.42 2.14
C LYS A 158 -31.18 12.21 1.32
N ASN A 159 -30.27 11.38 0.82
CA ASN A 159 -30.61 10.10 0.19
C ASN A 159 -30.74 9.02 1.29
N LEU A 160 -31.81 9.17 2.11
CA LEU A 160 -31.99 8.36 3.32
C LEU A 160 -32.33 6.90 3.03
N GLU A 161 -33.00 6.64 1.90
CA GLU A 161 -33.32 5.25 1.50
C GLU A 161 -32.04 4.46 1.26
N LYS A 162 -31.09 5.04 0.53
CA LYS A 162 -29.81 4.38 0.26
C LYS A 162 -28.93 4.26 1.50
N ALA A 163 -28.94 5.28 2.37
CA ALA A 163 -28.24 5.21 3.64
C ALA A 163 -28.78 4.06 4.51
N HIS A 164 -30.10 3.91 4.56
CA HIS A 164 -30.77 2.82 5.30
C HIS A 164 -30.38 1.44 4.72
N GLU A 165 -30.44 1.29 3.40
CA GLU A 165 -30.02 0.06 2.71
C GLU A 165 -28.58 -0.34 3.05
N LEU A 166 -27.66 0.62 3.09
CA LEU A 166 -26.25 0.38 3.41
C LEU A 166 -26.02 0.00 4.87
N LEU A 167 -26.84 0.51 5.79
CA LEU A 167 -26.67 0.30 7.23
C LEU A 167 -27.57 -0.80 7.79
N ASP A 168 -28.50 -1.34 7.00
CA ASP A 168 -29.37 -2.43 7.41
C ASP A 168 -28.60 -3.74 7.58
N ASN A 169 -29.01 -4.53 8.57
CA ASN A 169 -28.46 -5.85 8.87
C ASN A 169 -26.92 -5.86 9.03
N PRO A 170 -26.34 -5.01 9.90
CA PRO A 170 -24.91 -4.91 10.07
C PRO A 170 -24.30 -6.22 10.61
N GLY A 171 -23.15 -6.60 10.06
CA GLY A 171 -22.33 -7.67 10.59
C GLY A 171 -21.77 -7.35 11.99
N ARG A 172 -21.20 -8.35 12.69
CA ARG A 172 -20.63 -8.16 14.03
C ARG A 172 -19.51 -7.10 14.05
N GLU A 173 -18.70 -7.06 13.02
CA GLU A 173 -17.59 -6.10 12.90
C GLU A 173 -18.13 -4.68 12.73
N GLU A 174 -19.14 -4.50 11.88
CA GLU A 174 -19.81 -3.22 11.67
C GLU A 174 -20.45 -2.69 12.96
N GLN A 175 -21.22 -3.52 13.66
CA GLN A 175 -21.90 -3.16 14.92
C GLN A 175 -20.92 -2.69 16.00
N ASN A 176 -19.69 -3.20 16.00
CA ASN A 176 -18.68 -2.85 16.98
C ASN A 176 -17.86 -1.61 16.60
N SER A 177 -17.91 -1.17 15.33
CA SER A 177 -17.18 0.02 14.88
C SER A 177 -17.79 1.31 15.42
N GLN A 178 -16.95 2.31 15.67
CA GLN A 178 -17.41 3.62 16.11
C GLN A 178 -18.11 4.35 14.96
N GLU A 179 -17.62 4.20 13.74
CA GLU A 179 -18.17 4.79 12.53
C GLU A 179 -19.63 4.38 12.31
N TYR A 180 -19.97 3.11 12.53
CA TYR A 180 -21.35 2.64 12.43
C TYR A 180 -22.25 3.31 13.47
N LYS A 181 -21.79 3.37 14.72
CA LYS A 181 -22.56 3.97 15.84
C LYS A 181 -22.81 5.46 15.65
N ASP A 182 -21.91 6.15 14.96
CA ASP A 182 -22.04 7.58 14.67
C ASP A 182 -23.02 7.86 13.50
N LEU A 183 -23.36 6.83 12.71
CA LEU A 183 -24.25 6.94 11.55
C LEU A 183 -25.72 6.57 11.81
N ILE A 184 -25.96 5.79 12.88
CA ILE A 184 -27.32 5.38 13.28
C ILE A 184 -27.81 6.26 14.44
#